data_41d622e4a9f8c28274061fb04798cd61
#
_entry.id   41d622e4a9f8c28274061fb04798cd61
#
_cell.length_a   1.000
_cell.length_b   1.000
_cell.length_c   1.000
_cell.angle_alpha   90.00
_cell.angle_beta   90.00
_cell.angle_gamma   90.00
#
_symmetry.space_group_name_H-M   'P 1'
#
loop_
_entity.id
_entity.type
_entity.pdbx_description
1 polymer ?
#
loop_
_entity_poly.entity_id
_entity_poly.type
_entity_poly.pdbx_seq_one_letter_code
_entity_poly.pdbx_strand_id
1 'polypeptide(L)'
;MIMAVLIFMLLPYFLSGLFRKFIVSNTLLAIVEGCIRMGIFILYVALISSMKDIRRTYMYHGAEHKCINCIERGRALSVRNVRKSSRYHARCGTSFLFIVMVISIIFFIFIRVESPVARVVVRVLLVPVIAGVAYEFIRLAGRSNNIIMRILSLPGKGMQMLTTKEPDDDMIEVAIAAVEAVFDWRAFQGLKEEEPLDVPEQGSGQTDVSELEELDEIKIEDL
;
A
#
# COMPACT_ATOMS: atom_id res chain seq x y z
N MET A 1 -19.38 -2.63 -3.52
CA MET A 1 -19.27 -3.95 -2.86
C MET A 1 -19.76 -5.09 -3.74
N ILE A 2 -21.01 -5.06 -4.25
CA ILE A 2 -21.60 -6.12 -5.12
C ILE A 2 -20.70 -6.41 -6.35
N MET A 3 -20.25 -5.39 -7.08
CA MET A 3 -19.37 -5.55 -8.25
C MET A 3 -18.06 -6.29 -7.93
N ALA A 4 -17.46 -5.99 -6.76
CA ALA A 4 -16.24 -6.68 -6.34
C ALA A 4 -16.49 -8.18 -6.08
N VAL A 5 -17.62 -8.54 -5.45
CA VAL A 5 -18.00 -9.95 -5.27
C VAL A 5 -18.22 -10.64 -6.61
N LEU A 6 -18.90 -9.99 -7.55
CA LEU A 6 -19.13 -10.54 -8.90
C LEU A 6 -17.80 -10.80 -9.63
N ILE A 7 -16.89 -9.83 -9.64
CA ILE A 7 -15.63 -9.93 -10.40
C ILE A 7 -14.63 -10.87 -9.71
N PHE A 8 -14.49 -10.80 -8.37
CA PHE A 8 -13.42 -11.54 -7.67
C PHE A 8 -13.87 -12.88 -7.07
N MET A 9 -15.16 -13.13 -6.94
CA MET A 9 -15.65 -14.41 -6.43
C MET A 9 -16.40 -15.23 -7.50
N LEU A 10 -17.37 -14.62 -8.20
CA LEU A 10 -18.21 -15.36 -9.13
C LEU A 10 -17.53 -15.59 -10.49
N LEU A 11 -16.89 -14.58 -11.05
CA LEU A 11 -16.24 -14.70 -12.36
C LEU A 11 -15.15 -15.80 -12.38
N PRO A 12 -14.21 -15.90 -11.43
CA PRO A 12 -13.24 -17.01 -11.40
C PRO A 12 -13.90 -18.39 -11.27
N TYR A 13 -14.97 -18.48 -10.48
CA TYR A 13 -15.72 -19.73 -10.30
C TYR A 13 -16.37 -20.18 -11.62
N PHE A 14 -17.03 -19.27 -12.36
CA PHE A 14 -17.62 -19.59 -13.66
C PHE A 14 -16.57 -19.94 -14.70
N LEU A 15 -15.49 -19.17 -14.78
CA LEU A 15 -14.40 -19.44 -15.73
C LEU A 15 -13.71 -20.78 -15.43
N SER A 16 -13.46 -21.11 -14.17
CA SER A 16 -12.90 -22.41 -13.82
C SER A 16 -13.85 -23.57 -14.14
N GLY A 17 -15.16 -23.32 -14.06
CA GLY A 17 -16.20 -24.29 -14.43
C GLY A 17 -16.14 -24.76 -15.88
N LEU A 18 -15.66 -23.90 -16.81
CA LEU A 18 -15.47 -24.28 -18.22
C LEU A 18 -14.41 -25.40 -18.39
N PHE A 19 -13.45 -25.45 -17.48
CA PHE A 19 -12.40 -26.48 -17.49
C PHE A 19 -12.83 -27.82 -16.88
N ARG A 20 -14.01 -27.89 -16.24
CA ARG A 20 -14.53 -29.15 -15.64
C ARG A 20 -14.63 -30.32 -16.60
N LYS A 21 -14.82 -30.07 -17.88
CA LYS A 21 -14.85 -31.08 -18.90
C LYS A 21 -13.48 -31.76 -19.15
N PHE A 22 -12.42 -30.99 -18.88
CA PHE A 22 -11.03 -31.41 -19.12
C PHE A 22 -10.29 -31.80 -17.84
N ILE A 23 -10.73 -31.28 -16.67
CA ILE A 23 -10.07 -31.49 -15.39
C ILE A 23 -10.99 -32.26 -14.46
N VAL A 24 -10.67 -33.55 -14.26
CA VAL A 24 -11.41 -34.43 -13.35
C VAL A 24 -11.04 -34.18 -11.88
N SER A 25 -9.80 -33.76 -11.62
CA SER A 25 -9.31 -33.52 -10.27
C SER A 25 -9.88 -32.19 -9.66
N ASN A 26 -10.64 -32.35 -8.57
CA ASN A 26 -11.16 -31.18 -7.82
C ASN A 26 -10.03 -30.28 -7.28
N THR A 27 -8.90 -30.86 -6.89
CA THR A 27 -7.72 -30.12 -6.44
C THR A 27 -7.12 -29.25 -7.54
N LEU A 28 -6.95 -29.83 -8.74
CA LEU A 28 -6.43 -29.10 -9.89
C LEU A 28 -7.40 -27.99 -10.31
N LEU A 29 -8.71 -28.25 -10.26
CA LEU A 29 -9.72 -27.22 -10.53
C LEU A 29 -9.68 -26.06 -9.54
N ALA A 30 -9.44 -26.34 -8.24
CA ALA A 30 -9.27 -25.30 -7.23
C ALA A 30 -8.00 -24.44 -7.47
N ILE A 31 -6.91 -25.06 -7.91
CA ILE A 31 -5.70 -24.34 -8.30
C ILE A 31 -5.97 -23.44 -9.50
N VAL A 32 -6.64 -23.95 -10.53
CA VAL A 32 -7.01 -23.17 -11.74
C VAL A 32 -7.91 -21.99 -11.36
N GLU A 33 -8.94 -22.22 -10.51
CA GLU A 33 -9.80 -21.13 -10.01
C GLU A 33 -8.97 -20.05 -9.29
N GLY A 34 -8.02 -20.47 -8.44
CA GLY A 34 -7.15 -19.55 -7.71
C GLY A 34 -6.21 -18.76 -8.64
N CYS A 35 -5.63 -19.42 -9.64
CA CYS A 35 -4.79 -18.75 -10.65
C CYS A 35 -5.59 -17.76 -11.50
N ILE A 36 -6.82 -18.11 -11.91
CA ILE A 36 -7.71 -17.19 -12.63
C ILE A 36 -8.03 -15.97 -11.76
N ARG A 37 -8.37 -16.17 -10.47
CA ARG A 37 -8.65 -15.09 -9.53
C ARG A 37 -7.46 -14.15 -9.38
N MET A 38 -6.27 -14.72 -9.23
CA MET A 38 -5.02 -13.94 -9.13
C MET A 38 -4.76 -13.16 -10.42
N GLY A 39 -4.95 -13.77 -11.58
CA GLY A 39 -4.80 -13.11 -12.88
C GLY A 39 -5.78 -11.94 -13.05
N ILE A 40 -7.05 -12.13 -12.71
CA ILE A 40 -8.07 -11.05 -12.71
C ILE A 40 -7.66 -9.90 -11.78
N PHE A 41 -7.17 -10.22 -10.58
CA PHE A 41 -6.73 -9.19 -9.64
C PHE A 41 -5.52 -8.40 -10.15
N ILE A 42 -4.51 -9.07 -10.66
CA ILE A 42 -3.33 -8.42 -11.24
C ILE A 42 -3.72 -7.53 -12.42
N LEU A 43 -4.58 -8.06 -13.32
CA LEU A 43 -5.09 -7.30 -14.46
C LEU A 43 -5.88 -6.06 -14.02
N TYR A 44 -6.76 -6.21 -13.02
CA TYR A 44 -7.52 -5.09 -12.45
C TYR A 44 -6.60 -4.01 -11.91
N VAL A 45 -5.61 -4.39 -11.08
CA VAL A 45 -4.63 -3.44 -10.52
C VAL A 45 -3.81 -2.77 -11.62
N ALA A 46 -3.39 -3.52 -12.65
CA ALA A 46 -2.65 -2.97 -13.78
C ALA A 46 -3.49 -1.94 -14.56
N LEU A 47 -4.77 -2.24 -14.81
CA LEU A 47 -5.68 -1.32 -15.51
C LEU A 47 -5.91 -0.04 -14.72
N ILE A 48 -6.24 -0.13 -13.43
CA ILE A 48 -6.47 1.07 -12.60
C ILE A 48 -5.19 1.89 -12.40
N SER A 49 -4.01 1.24 -12.39
CA SER A 49 -2.73 1.94 -12.24
C SER A 49 -2.41 2.86 -13.42
N SER A 50 -3.10 2.69 -14.54
CA SER A 50 -2.97 3.52 -15.75
C SER A 50 -3.83 4.81 -15.66
N MET A 51 -4.81 4.87 -14.76
CA MET A 51 -5.64 6.05 -14.55
C MET A 51 -4.83 7.15 -13.86
N LYS A 52 -4.96 8.41 -14.33
CA LYS A 52 -4.16 9.54 -13.85
C LYS A 52 -4.26 9.75 -12.33
N ASP A 53 -5.47 9.71 -11.78
CA ASP A 53 -5.71 9.95 -10.35
C ASP A 53 -5.14 8.82 -9.49
N ILE A 54 -5.33 7.57 -9.91
CA ILE A 54 -4.78 6.39 -9.22
C ILE A 54 -3.25 6.38 -9.32
N ARG A 55 -2.70 6.74 -10.49
CA ARG A 55 -1.24 6.85 -10.67
C ARG A 55 -0.65 7.87 -9.69
N ARG A 56 -1.31 9.03 -9.49
CA ARG A 56 -0.89 10.04 -8.53
C ARG A 56 -0.91 9.49 -7.10
N THR A 57 -1.97 8.79 -6.71
CA THR A 57 -2.04 8.09 -5.42
C THR A 57 -0.89 7.09 -5.25
N TYR A 58 -0.55 6.35 -6.29
CA TYR A 58 0.58 5.41 -6.26
C TYR A 58 1.95 6.10 -6.23
N MET A 59 2.07 7.36 -6.65
CA MET A 59 3.26 8.17 -6.46
C MET A 59 3.43 8.57 -4.99
N TYR A 60 2.35 8.99 -4.31
CA TYR A 60 2.37 9.23 -2.86
C TYR A 60 2.69 7.97 -2.06
N HIS A 61 2.11 6.82 -2.43
CA HIS A 61 2.45 5.52 -1.83
C HIS A 61 3.94 5.17 -2.02
N GLY A 62 4.50 5.51 -3.19
CA GLY A 62 5.94 5.40 -3.45
C GLY A 62 6.78 6.33 -2.56
N ALA A 63 6.33 7.57 -2.33
CA ALA A 63 6.99 8.54 -1.46
C ALA A 63 6.99 8.05 0.00
N GLU A 64 5.86 7.56 0.50
CA GLU A 64 5.74 6.95 1.84
C GLU A 64 6.76 5.81 2.02
N HIS A 65 6.81 4.84 1.09
CA HIS A 65 7.79 3.76 1.15
C HIS A 65 9.23 4.24 1.14
N LYS A 66 9.54 5.29 0.37
CA LYS A 66 10.87 5.89 0.33
C LYS A 66 11.23 6.55 1.67
N CYS A 67 10.29 7.24 2.32
CA CYS A 67 10.48 7.80 3.66
C CYS A 67 10.77 6.71 4.69
N ILE A 68 9.94 5.67 4.74
CA ILE A 68 10.12 4.54 5.67
C ILE A 68 11.49 3.86 5.45
N ASN A 69 11.83 3.54 4.20
CA ASN A 69 13.13 2.95 3.86
C ASN A 69 14.31 3.87 4.17
N CYS A 70 14.14 5.20 4.10
CA CYS A 70 15.15 6.18 4.48
C CYS A 70 15.43 6.09 5.99
N ILE A 71 14.37 6.11 6.78
CA ILE A 71 14.43 6.03 8.26
C ILE A 71 15.01 4.69 8.72
N GLU A 72 14.53 3.56 8.18
CA GLU A 72 14.99 2.22 8.56
C GLU A 72 16.47 1.98 8.23
N ARG A 73 17.03 2.74 7.29
CA ARG A 73 18.47 2.70 6.97
C ARG A 73 19.32 3.67 7.76
N GLY A 74 18.76 4.31 8.79
CA GLY A 74 19.47 5.27 9.63
C GLY A 74 19.87 6.55 8.89
N ARG A 75 19.14 6.96 7.83
CA ARG A 75 19.43 8.19 7.09
C ARG A 75 18.53 9.30 7.57
N ALA A 76 19.06 10.53 7.62
CA ALA A 76 18.27 11.71 7.90
C ALA A 76 17.12 11.87 6.89
N LEU A 77 15.93 12.19 7.37
CA LEU A 77 14.73 12.34 6.56
C LEU A 77 14.77 13.67 5.82
N SER A 78 15.35 13.66 4.63
CA SER A 78 15.45 14.81 3.72
C SER A 78 15.07 14.41 2.31
N VAL A 79 14.57 15.35 1.50
CA VAL A 79 14.18 15.09 0.10
C VAL A 79 15.29 14.37 -0.67
N ARG A 80 16.54 14.79 -0.50
CA ARG A 80 17.72 14.18 -1.16
C ARG A 80 17.90 12.71 -0.78
N ASN A 81 17.76 12.36 0.49
CA ASN A 81 17.96 10.99 0.98
C ASN A 81 16.76 10.10 0.66
N VAL A 82 15.54 10.65 0.80
CA VAL A 82 14.29 9.96 0.46
C VAL A 82 14.26 9.65 -1.04
N ARG A 83 14.63 10.59 -1.92
CA ARG A 83 14.71 10.37 -3.37
C ARG A 83 15.59 9.16 -3.73
N LYS A 84 16.71 8.97 -3.03
CA LYS A 84 17.64 7.86 -3.23
C LYS A 84 17.20 6.54 -2.59
N SER A 85 16.14 6.55 -1.77
CA SER A 85 15.63 5.37 -1.10
C SER A 85 14.71 4.56 -2.02
N SER A 86 14.53 3.26 -1.69
CA SER A 86 13.69 2.35 -2.46
C SER A 86 12.20 2.64 -2.26
N ARG A 87 11.40 2.58 -3.33
CA ARG A 87 9.93 2.59 -3.26
C ARG A 87 9.32 1.22 -2.93
N TYR A 88 10.14 0.19 -2.80
CA TYR A 88 9.69 -1.16 -2.45
C TYR A 88 9.94 -1.40 -0.97
N HIS A 89 8.90 -1.82 -0.24
CA HIS A 89 8.97 -2.08 1.19
C HIS A 89 8.37 -3.46 1.52
N ALA A 90 8.99 -4.20 2.46
CA ALA A 90 8.58 -5.57 2.76
C ALA A 90 7.23 -5.66 3.47
N ARG A 91 6.86 -4.65 4.26
CA ARG A 91 5.65 -4.60 5.09
C ARG A 91 4.60 -3.68 4.47
N CYS A 92 4.18 -3.95 3.25
CA CYS A 92 3.20 -3.16 2.53
C CYS A 92 1.85 -3.86 2.43
N GLY A 93 0.75 -3.11 2.58
CA GLY A 93 -0.62 -3.63 2.50
C GLY A 93 -0.96 -4.26 1.13
N THR A 94 -0.39 -3.76 0.02
CA THR A 94 -0.63 -4.37 -1.30
C THR A 94 0.08 -5.72 -1.45
N SER A 95 1.26 -5.89 -0.86
CA SER A 95 1.93 -7.19 -0.73
C SER A 95 1.12 -8.13 0.15
N PHE A 96 0.51 -7.61 1.23
CA PHE A 96 -0.37 -8.38 2.10
C PHE A 96 -1.55 -8.97 1.34
N LEU A 97 -2.26 -8.19 0.54
CA LEU A 97 -3.38 -8.68 -0.27
C LEU A 97 -2.97 -9.80 -1.22
N PHE A 98 -1.80 -9.67 -1.85
CA PHE A 98 -1.27 -10.72 -2.73
C PHE A 98 -0.99 -12.01 -1.94
N ILE A 99 -0.35 -11.90 -0.78
CA ILE A 99 -0.02 -13.05 0.07
C ILE A 99 -1.29 -13.72 0.62
N VAL A 100 -2.30 -12.94 1.02
CA VAL A 100 -3.64 -13.44 1.40
C VAL A 100 -4.23 -14.31 0.28
N MET A 101 -4.13 -13.86 -0.98
CA MET A 101 -4.64 -14.65 -2.11
C MET A 101 -3.86 -15.95 -2.29
N VAL A 102 -2.53 -15.94 -2.23
CA VAL A 102 -1.70 -17.15 -2.33
C VAL A 102 -2.04 -18.13 -1.20
N ILE A 103 -2.10 -17.66 0.03
CA ILE A 103 -2.43 -18.48 1.19
C ILE A 103 -3.86 -19.04 1.07
N SER A 104 -4.82 -18.23 0.56
CA SER A 104 -6.19 -18.70 0.36
C SER A 104 -6.27 -19.87 -0.64
N ILE A 105 -5.48 -19.83 -1.70
CA ILE A 105 -5.40 -20.94 -2.68
C ILE A 105 -4.91 -22.21 -1.97
N ILE A 106 -3.84 -22.10 -1.17
CA ILE A 106 -3.28 -23.21 -0.41
C ILE A 106 -4.34 -23.81 0.53
N PHE A 107 -5.03 -22.98 1.31
CA PHE A 107 -6.08 -23.46 2.21
C PHE A 107 -7.20 -24.16 1.48
N PHE A 108 -7.67 -23.62 0.34
CA PHE A 108 -8.77 -24.19 -0.42
C PHE A 108 -8.42 -25.47 -1.17
N ILE A 109 -7.15 -25.80 -1.37
CA ILE A 109 -6.69 -27.10 -1.86
C ILE A 109 -6.99 -28.20 -0.83
N PHE A 110 -6.81 -27.89 0.45
CA PHE A 110 -7.01 -28.87 1.53
C PHE A 110 -8.46 -28.98 2.00
N ILE A 111 -9.24 -27.91 1.86
CA ILE A 111 -10.63 -27.84 2.34
C ILE A 111 -11.58 -28.23 1.22
N ARG A 112 -12.07 -29.47 1.28
CA ARG A 112 -13.02 -30.01 0.33
C ARG A 112 -14.42 -29.95 0.90
N VAL A 113 -15.27 -29.13 0.28
CA VAL A 113 -16.69 -28.99 0.65
C VAL A 113 -17.52 -29.21 -0.62
N GLU A 114 -18.42 -30.19 -0.59
CA GLU A 114 -19.23 -30.57 -1.75
C GLU A 114 -20.38 -29.59 -1.98
N SER A 115 -21.05 -29.19 -0.91
CA SER A 115 -22.19 -28.26 -0.98
C SER A 115 -21.73 -26.84 -1.38
N PRO A 116 -22.32 -26.21 -2.40
CA PRO A 116 -22.00 -24.84 -2.80
C PRO A 116 -22.19 -23.82 -1.68
N VAL A 117 -23.27 -23.95 -0.90
CA VAL A 117 -23.57 -23.03 0.21
C VAL A 117 -22.55 -23.20 1.34
N ALA A 118 -22.27 -24.44 1.77
CA ALA A 118 -21.27 -24.70 2.78
C ALA A 118 -19.87 -24.24 2.36
N ARG A 119 -19.55 -24.31 1.07
CA ARG A 119 -18.28 -23.80 0.50
C ARG A 119 -18.15 -22.28 0.71
N VAL A 120 -19.21 -21.52 0.45
CA VAL A 120 -19.20 -20.06 0.67
C VAL A 120 -19.06 -19.75 2.15
N VAL A 121 -19.82 -20.43 3.03
CA VAL A 121 -19.76 -20.23 4.49
C VAL A 121 -18.33 -20.51 5.01
N VAL A 122 -17.74 -21.64 4.63
CA VAL A 122 -16.37 -21.99 5.04
C VAL A 122 -15.35 -20.96 4.54
N ARG A 123 -15.47 -20.48 3.30
CA ARG A 123 -14.59 -19.45 2.75
C ARG A 123 -14.66 -18.15 3.55
N VAL A 124 -15.86 -17.72 3.96
CA VAL A 124 -16.05 -16.50 4.76
C VAL A 124 -15.47 -16.70 6.17
N LEU A 125 -15.71 -17.83 6.81
CA LEU A 125 -15.17 -18.13 8.14
C LEU A 125 -13.65 -18.25 8.17
N LEU A 126 -13.03 -18.63 7.05
CA LEU A 126 -11.58 -18.73 6.93
C LEU A 126 -10.88 -17.38 6.66
N VAL A 127 -11.60 -16.34 6.26
CA VAL A 127 -10.99 -15.03 5.98
C VAL A 127 -10.12 -14.52 7.13
N PRO A 128 -10.59 -14.49 8.40
CA PRO A 128 -9.75 -14.01 9.51
C PRO A 128 -8.55 -14.91 9.77
N VAL A 129 -8.68 -16.23 9.60
CA VAL A 129 -7.56 -17.17 9.76
C VAL A 129 -6.50 -16.95 8.68
N ILE A 130 -6.91 -16.87 7.42
CA ILE A 130 -6.02 -16.62 6.29
C ILE A 130 -5.33 -15.27 6.44
N ALA A 131 -6.06 -14.23 6.85
CA ALA A 131 -5.51 -12.90 7.09
C ALA A 131 -4.48 -12.92 8.24
N GLY A 132 -4.76 -13.63 9.33
CA GLY A 132 -3.82 -13.80 10.44
C GLY A 132 -2.53 -14.50 10.02
N VAL A 133 -2.62 -15.59 9.27
CA VAL A 133 -1.44 -16.30 8.73
C VAL A 133 -0.64 -15.40 7.77
N ALA A 134 -1.31 -14.66 6.89
CA ALA A 134 -0.67 -13.72 5.98
C ALA A 134 0.02 -12.57 6.72
N TYR A 135 -0.58 -12.07 7.79
CA TYR A 135 0.01 -11.04 8.65
C TYR A 135 1.31 -11.54 9.30
N GLU A 136 1.28 -12.73 9.92
CA GLU A 136 2.48 -13.32 10.52
C GLU A 136 3.58 -13.56 9.49
N PHE A 137 3.21 -14.00 8.28
CA PHE A 137 4.15 -14.14 7.19
C PHE A 137 4.86 -12.83 6.83
N ILE A 138 4.10 -11.73 6.66
CA ILE A 138 4.68 -10.40 6.35
C ILE A 138 5.53 -9.89 7.50
N ARG A 139 5.08 -10.08 8.75
CA ARG A 139 5.82 -9.69 9.95
C ARG A 139 7.17 -10.40 10.01
N LEU A 140 7.19 -11.70 9.72
CA LEU A 140 8.40 -12.51 9.69
C LEU A 140 9.30 -12.10 8.52
N ALA A 141 8.74 -11.87 7.34
CA ALA A 141 9.47 -11.41 6.15
C ALA A 141 10.16 -10.05 6.38
N GLY A 142 9.50 -9.14 7.12
CA GLY A 142 10.07 -7.83 7.46
C GLY A 142 11.16 -7.86 8.53
N ARG A 143 11.25 -8.93 9.33
CA ARG A 143 12.25 -9.09 10.40
C ARG A 143 13.42 -9.97 10.01
N SER A 144 13.24 -10.86 9.04
CA SER A 144 14.21 -11.89 8.68
C SER A 144 15.05 -11.48 7.46
N ASN A 145 16.37 -11.56 7.60
CA ASN A 145 17.30 -11.42 6.49
C ASN A 145 17.58 -12.76 5.77
N ASN A 146 16.79 -13.82 6.07
CA ASN A 146 16.97 -15.14 5.47
C ASN A 146 16.65 -15.09 3.97
N ILE A 147 17.48 -15.78 3.17
CA ILE A 147 17.32 -15.87 1.72
C ILE A 147 15.96 -16.46 1.32
N ILE A 148 15.44 -17.42 2.09
CA ILE A 148 14.13 -18.03 1.85
C ILE A 148 13.04 -16.99 1.96
N MET A 149 13.03 -16.16 3.02
CA MET A 149 12.04 -15.10 3.22
C MET A 149 12.15 -14.01 2.15
N ARG A 150 13.37 -13.72 1.70
CA ARG A 150 13.59 -12.80 0.56
C ARG A 150 12.94 -13.31 -0.71
N ILE A 151 13.15 -14.59 -1.04
CA ILE A 151 12.56 -15.23 -2.24
C ILE A 151 11.02 -15.26 -2.13
N LEU A 152 10.49 -15.69 -0.99
CA LEU A 152 9.05 -15.75 -0.75
C LEU A 152 8.36 -14.37 -0.78
N SER A 153 9.11 -13.30 -0.52
CA SER A 153 8.60 -11.91 -0.57
C SER A 153 8.67 -11.30 -1.98
N LEU A 154 9.38 -11.91 -2.94
CA LEU A 154 9.54 -11.36 -4.29
C LEU A 154 8.20 -11.14 -5.01
N PRO A 155 7.23 -12.06 -4.98
CA PRO A 155 5.95 -11.84 -5.65
C PRO A 155 5.19 -10.65 -5.06
N GLY A 156 5.22 -10.47 -3.72
CA GLY A 156 4.62 -9.31 -3.06
C GLY A 156 5.29 -8.00 -3.50
N LYS A 157 6.63 -7.97 -3.62
CA LYS A 157 7.36 -6.82 -4.17
C LYS A 157 7.03 -6.60 -5.65
N GLY A 158 6.80 -7.66 -6.42
CA GLY A 158 6.35 -7.57 -7.80
C GLY A 158 5.02 -6.80 -7.93
N MET A 159 4.07 -7.03 -7.00
CA MET A 159 2.82 -6.27 -6.96
C MET A 159 3.06 -4.76 -6.74
N GLN A 160 4.08 -4.38 -5.97
CA GLN A 160 4.41 -2.97 -5.75
C GLN A 160 4.91 -2.27 -7.01
N MET A 161 5.41 -2.98 -8.03
CA MET A 161 5.73 -2.37 -9.32
C MET A 161 4.49 -1.73 -9.98
N LEU A 162 3.32 -2.29 -9.72
CA LEU A 162 2.05 -1.76 -10.20
C LEU A 162 1.47 -0.69 -9.26
N THR A 163 1.58 -0.88 -7.95
CA THR A 163 0.91 -0.08 -6.92
C THR A 163 1.76 0.99 -6.28
N THR A 164 3.04 1.12 -6.68
CA THR A 164 3.90 2.25 -6.32
C THR A 164 4.53 2.84 -7.57
N LYS A 165 4.61 4.17 -7.63
CA LYS A 165 5.26 4.90 -8.73
C LYS A 165 6.35 5.80 -8.17
N GLU A 166 7.26 6.25 -9.03
CA GLU A 166 8.30 7.20 -8.64
C GLU A 166 7.65 8.56 -8.36
N PRO A 167 7.81 9.11 -7.14
CA PRO A 167 7.24 10.39 -6.77
C PRO A 167 8.10 11.56 -7.27
N ASP A 168 7.46 12.70 -7.47
CA ASP A 168 8.11 13.99 -7.65
C ASP A 168 8.55 14.55 -6.28
N ASP A 169 9.42 15.57 -6.26
CA ASP A 169 9.97 16.13 -5.04
C ASP A 169 8.91 16.75 -4.13
N ASP A 170 7.95 17.46 -4.68
CA ASP A 170 6.82 18.03 -3.94
C ASP A 170 6.03 16.95 -3.19
N MET A 171 5.86 15.76 -3.80
CA MET A 171 5.22 14.62 -3.16
C MET A 171 6.08 14.01 -2.05
N ILE A 172 7.40 14.05 -2.22
CA ILE A 172 8.34 13.61 -1.18
C ILE A 172 8.28 14.56 0.01
N GLU A 173 8.21 15.88 -0.20
CA GLU A 173 8.06 16.87 0.87
C GLU A 173 6.78 16.66 1.66
N VAL A 174 5.66 16.46 0.98
CA VAL A 174 4.38 16.14 1.63
C VAL A 174 4.46 14.85 2.44
N ALA A 175 5.12 13.81 1.91
CA ALA A 175 5.29 12.55 2.61
C ALA A 175 6.20 12.70 3.85
N ILE A 176 7.27 13.49 3.76
CA ILE A 176 8.14 13.82 4.91
C ILE A 176 7.32 14.52 6.00
N ALA A 177 6.58 15.58 5.64
CA ALA A 177 5.75 16.32 6.58
C ALA A 177 4.69 15.42 7.25
N ALA A 178 4.05 14.53 6.48
CA ALA A 178 3.08 13.58 7.00
C ALA A 178 3.70 12.58 7.98
N VAL A 179 4.91 12.08 7.71
CA VAL A 179 5.64 11.18 8.61
C VAL A 179 6.05 11.90 9.88
N GLU A 180 6.61 13.09 9.79
CA GLU A 180 7.05 13.91 10.94
C GLU A 180 5.88 14.31 11.86
N ALA A 181 4.67 14.47 11.30
CA ALA A 181 3.48 14.77 12.09
C ALA A 181 3.03 13.64 13.03
N VAL A 182 3.41 12.39 12.75
CA VAL A 182 2.91 11.20 13.49
C VAL A 182 4.01 10.33 14.05
N PHE A 183 5.26 10.51 13.64
CA PHE A 183 6.36 9.63 13.97
C PHE A 183 7.67 10.38 14.18
N ASP A 184 8.22 10.26 15.39
CA ASP A 184 9.55 10.78 15.72
C ASP A 184 10.63 9.83 15.19
N TRP A 185 11.09 10.10 13.96
CA TRP A 185 12.12 9.30 13.32
C TRP A 185 13.51 9.51 13.94
N ARG A 186 13.75 10.67 14.61
CA ARG A 186 15.02 10.98 15.29
C ARG A 186 15.16 10.12 16.53
N ALA A 187 14.12 10.05 17.36
CA ALA A 187 14.08 9.16 18.51
C ALA A 187 14.19 7.69 18.09
N PHE A 188 13.54 7.28 17.01
CA PHE A 188 13.64 5.92 16.45
C PHE A 188 15.08 5.56 16.04
N GLN A 189 15.84 6.51 15.50
CA GLN A 189 17.24 6.32 15.12
C GLN A 189 18.22 6.49 16.30
N GLY A 190 17.73 6.80 17.50
CA GLY A 190 18.56 7.07 18.67
C GLY A 190 19.32 8.40 18.59
N LEU A 191 18.91 9.30 17.71
CA LEU A 191 19.41 10.66 17.63
C LEU A 191 18.76 11.46 18.75
N LYS A 192 19.57 12.19 19.54
CA LYS A 192 19.03 13.17 20.49
C LYS A 192 18.34 14.26 19.68
N GLU A 193 17.22 14.78 20.21
CA GLU A 193 16.66 16.02 19.70
C GLU A 193 17.77 17.07 19.69
N GLU A 194 18.09 17.61 18.53
CA GLU A 194 18.78 18.90 18.49
C GLU A 194 17.82 19.87 19.17
N GLU A 195 18.27 20.53 20.25
CA GLU A 195 17.52 21.62 20.86
C GLU A 195 16.94 22.49 19.74
N PRO A 196 15.66 22.88 19.81
CA PRO A 196 15.08 23.75 18.81
C PRO A 196 16.06 24.91 18.64
N LEU A 197 16.60 25.12 17.45
CA LEU A 197 17.33 26.33 17.13
C LEU A 197 16.40 27.46 17.60
N ASP A 198 16.84 28.22 18.59
CA ASP A 198 16.21 29.48 19.00
C ASP A 198 16.04 30.29 17.70
N VAL A 199 14.92 30.14 17.06
CA VAL A 199 14.49 31.06 16.03
C VAL A 199 14.15 32.30 16.85
N PRO A 200 14.95 33.37 16.74
CA PRO A 200 14.59 34.61 17.46
C PRO A 200 13.15 34.93 17.04
N GLU A 201 12.26 34.97 18.01
CA GLU A 201 10.91 35.51 17.81
C GLU A 201 11.10 36.82 17.04
N GLN A 202 10.90 36.78 15.74
CA GLN A 202 10.71 38.00 14.98
C GLN A 202 9.50 38.64 15.62
N GLY A 203 9.80 39.75 16.30
CA GLY A 203 8.87 40.47 17.13
C GLY A 203 7.51 40.54 16.48
N SER A 204 6.49 40.25 17.25
CA SER A 204 5.11 40.52 16.94
C SER A 204 4.97 41.99 16.54
N GLY A 205 5.28 42.27 15.28
CA GLY A 205 4.82 43.48 14.62
C GLY A 205 3.31 43.37 14.59
N GLN A 206 2.64 43.95 15.56
CA GLN A 206 1.26 44.34 15.43
C GLN A 206 1.17 45.17 14.16
N THR A 207 0.76 44.50 13.07
CA THR A 207 0.26 45.21 11.91
C THR A 207 -1.01 45.89 12.36
N ASP A 208 -0.91 47.22 12.53
CA ASP A 208 -2.03 48.09 12.92
C ASP A 208 -3.11 47.91 11.81
N VAL A 209 -4.27 47.41 12.20
CA VAL A 209 -5.38 47.12 11.29
C VAL A 209 -5.85 48.40 10.59
N SER A 210 -5.49 49.60 11.11
CA SER A 210 -5.79 50.90 10.51
C SER A 210 -5.04 51.16 9.19
N GLU A 211 -3.88 50.54 8.94
CA GLU A 211 -3.18 50.67 7.64
C GLU A 211 -3.80 49.87 6.51
N LEU A 212 -4.62 48.85 6.80
CA LEU A 212 -5.28 48.04 5.80
C LEU A 212 -6.60 48.65 5.30
N GLU A 213 -7.26 49.48 6.12
CA GLU A 213 -8.47 50.20 5.72
C GLU A 213 -8.16 51.36 4.76
N GLU A 214 -6.98 51.99 4.87
CA GLU A 214 -6.57 53.10 3.98
C GLU A 214 -6.19 52.66 2.57
N LEU A 215 -5.86 51.36 2.38
CA LEU A 215 -5.51 50.82 1.07
C LEU A 215 -6.74 50.34 0.25
N ASP A 216 -7.86 50.08 0.90
CA ASP A 216 -9.11 49.71 0.21
C ASP A 216 -9.91 50.92 -0.31
N GLU A 217 -9.74 52.11 0.30
CA GLU A 217 -10.40 53.33 -0.19
C GLU A 217 -9.77 53.91 -1.47
N ILE A 218 -8.49 53.64 -1.72
CA ILE A 218 -7.79 54.18 -2.90
C ILE A 218 -8.12 53.41 -4.19
N LYS A 219 -8.73 52.23 -4.12
CA LYS A 219 -9.04 51.39 -5.29
C LYS A 219 -10.44 51.58 -5.88
N ILE A 220 -11.29 52.41 -5.28
CA ILE A 220 -12.70 52.59 -5.71
C ILE A 220 -12.91 53.87 -6.53
N GLU A 221 -11.97 54.83 -6.51
CA GLU A 221 -12.14 56.08 -7.27
C GLU A 221 -11.57 56.08 -8.71
N ASP A 222 -10.89 55.03 -9.16
CA ASP A 222 -10.30 54.95 -10.51
C ASP A 222 -10.90 53.84 -11.40
N LEU A 223 -12.22 53.52 -11.23
CA LEU A 223 -12.93 52.63 -12.16
C LEU A 223 -14.21 53.31 -12.70
#